data_788f1bf8fc59f07da11258e5acbd3470
#
_entry.id   788f1bf8fc59f07da11258e5acbd3470
#
_cell.length_a   1.000
_cell.length_b   1.000
_cell.length_c   1.000
_cell.angle_alpha   90.00
_cell.angle_beta   90.00
_cell.angle_gamma   90.00
#
_symmetry.space_group_name_H-M   'P 1'
#
loop_
_entity.id
_entity.type
_entity.pdbx_description
1 polymer ?
#
loop_
_entity_poly.entity_id
_entity_poly.type
_entity_poly.pdbx_seq_one_letter_code
_entity_poly.pdbx_strand_id
1 'polypeptide(L)'
;MFPVDQEKREKLTDLLFELSKSQEILATPKDRAGYFRKLEEIYYNCDKDNFRHYYSDIFSTLSLINGDPTIGSLDILAQNIQTIKDGYTPKNNDENGQLIDISKEILKLYDHTNLDIARINYTTTMVGETKSELAKTKVLVEKLEAKIKDAEDHLKNVSDQNIEAVTEMAKDIKNSQKDMQKDYITILGIFAAIILAFTGQFAFSSSILENIGSSTAYRLVLIALIIGLVFFNLIWVLIDFIREICGKDIST
;
A
#
# COMPACT_ATOMS: atom_id res chain seq x y z
N MET A 1 -9.62 -24.31 2.52
CA MET A 1 -9.13 -23.72 1.27
C MET A 1 -9.10 -24.85 0.25
N PHE A 2 -9.77 -24.71 -0.88
CA PHE A 2 -9.86 -25.81 -1.85
C PHE A 2 -8.54 -25.92 -2.64
N PRO A 3 -8.00 -27.14 -2.90
CA PRO A 3 -6.73 -27.32 -3.62
C PRO A 3 -6.71 -26.63 -5.00
N VAL A 4 -7.83 -26.59 -5.69
CA VAL A 4 -7.98 -25.96 -7.03
C VAL A 4 -7.76 -24.44 -6.97
N ASP A 5 -8.21 -23.76 -5.91
CA ASP A 5 -8.02 -22.30 -5.79
C ASP A 5 -6.56 -21.96 -5.52
N GLN A 6 -5.83 -22.82 -4.80
CA GLN A 6 -4.40 -22.62 -4.55
C GLN A 6 -3.59 -22.71 -5.85
N GLU A 7 -3.85 -23.70 -6.69
CA GLU A 7 -3.20 -23.87 -8.00
C GLU A 7 -3.45 -22.68 -8.92
N LYS A 8 -4.68 -22.15 -8.96
CA LYS A 8 -5.03 -20.98 -9.76
C LYS A 8 -4.32 -19.71 -9.26
N ARG A 9 -4.16 -19.55 -7.95
CA ARG A 9 -3.39 -18.44 -7.35
C ARG A 9 -1.93 -18.48 -7.77
N GLU A 10 -1.29 -19.65 -7.71
CA GLU A 10 0.09 -19.83 -8.12
C GLU A 10 0.27 -19.56 -9.62
N LYS A 11 -0.60 -20.11 -10.46
CA LYS A 11 -0.59 -19.84 -11.90
C LYS A 11 -0.75 -18.35 -12.23
N LEU A 12 -1.62 -17.63 -11.52
CA LEU A 12 -1.78 -16.19 -11.73
C LEU A 12 -0.53 -15.42 -11.29
N THR A 13 0.06 -15.79 -10.17
CA THR A 13 1.32 -15.21 -9.68
C THR A 13 2.45 -15.40 -10.70
N ASP A 14 2.63 -16.61 -11.20
CA ASP A 14 3.64 -16.93 -12.22
C ASP A 14 3.39 -16.14 -13.52
N LEU A 15 2.12 -16.01 -13.92
CA LEU A 15 1.75 -15.23 -15.09
C LEU A 15 2.09 -13.73 -14.91
N LEU A 16 1.88 -13.16 -13.73
CA LEU A 16 2.25 -11.77 -13.45
C LEU A 16 3.78 -11.58 -13.50
N PHE A 17 4.55 -12.53 -12.97
CA PHE A 17 6.01 -12.52 -13.12
C PHE A 17 6.43 -12.62 -14.59
N GLU A 18 5.80 -13.50 -15.37
CA GLU A 18 6.07 -13.63 -16.81
C GLU A 18 5.78 -12.31 -17.53
N LEU A 19 4.63 -11.70 -17.27
CA LEU A 19 4.19 -10.43 -17.86
C LEU A 19 5.06 -9.22 -17.45
N SER A 20 5.83 -9.32 -16.38
CA SER A 20 6.72 -8.23 -15.94
C SER A 20 8.08 -8.21 -16.63
N LYS A 21 8.45 -9.27 -17.39
CA LYS A 21 9.81 -9.44 -17.93
C LYS A 21 10.09 -8.65 -19.20
N SER A 22 9.17 -8.67 -20.17
CA SER A 22 9.36 -7.99 -21.45
C SER A 22 8.02 -7.65 -22.10
N GLN A 23 8.00 -6.59 -22.91
CA GLN A 23 6.85 -6.25 -23.75
C GLN A 23 6.76 -7.15 -24.99
N GLU A 24 7.88 -7.72 -25.42
CA GLU A 24 7.94 -8.57 -26.63
C GLU A 24 7.11 -9.83 -26.51
N ILE A 25 6.80 -10.28 -25.28
CA ILE A 25 5.96 -11.46 -25.04
C ILE A 25 4.53 -11.33 -25.57
N LEU A 26 4.07 -10.10 -25.81
CA LEU A 26 2.75 -9.79 -26.38
C LEU A 26 2.83 -9.15 -27.79
N ALA A 27 4.00 -9.20 -28.43
CA ALA A 27 4.22 -8.51 -29.70
C ALA A 27 3.33 -9.03 -30.82
N THR A 28 3.17 -10.35 -30.95
CA THR A 28 2.38 -10.93 -32.03
C THR A 28 0.94 -11.26 -31.61
N PRO A 29 -0.03 -11.24 -32.56
CA PRO A 29 -1.38 -11.70 -32.25
C PRO A 29 -1.46 -13.14 -31.72
N LYS A 30 -0.52 -14.01 -32.15
CA LYS A 30 -0.43 -15.40 -31.70
C LYS A 30 -0.01 -15.48 -30.23
N ASP A 31 0.98 -14.68 -29.85
CA ASP A 31 1.44 -14.62 -28.45
C ASP A 31 0.32 -14.12 -27.54
N ARG A 32 -0.33 -13.01 -27.92
CA ARG A 32 -1.49 -12.48 -27.17
C ARG A 32 -2.58 -13.53 -26.98
N ALA A 33 -2.91 -14.28 -28.05
CA ALA A 33 -3.90 -15.35 -27.95
C ALA A 33 -3.48 -16.46 -26.98
N GLY A 34 -2.18 -16.73 -26.86
CA GLY A 34 -1.63 -17.66 -25.85
C GLY A 34 -1.89 -17.18 -24.42
N TYR A 35 -1.65 -15.90 -24.14
CA TYR A 35 -1.92 -15.31 -22.82
C TYR A 35 -3.42 -15.22 -22.52
N PHE A 36 -4.27 -14.97 -23.52
CA PHE A 36 -5.73 -15.00 -23.33
C PHE A 36 -6.20 -16.39 -22.87
N ARG A 37 -5.70 -17.45 -23.52
CA ARG A 37 -6.02 -18.83 -23.12
C ARG A 37 -5.55 -19.14 -21.70
N LYS A 38 -4.31 -18.76 -21.33
CA LYS A 38 -3.81 -18.95 -19.97
C LYS A 38 -4.71 -18.26 -18.92
N LEU A 39 -5.17 -17.03 -19.21
CA LEU A 39 -6.07 -16.31 -18.33
C LEU A 39 -7.45 -16.97 -18.24
N GLU A 40 -8.00 -17.41 -19.36
CA GLU A 40 -9.26 -18.16 -19.40
C GLU A 40 -9.18 -19.45 -18.55
N GLU A 41 -8.08 -20.20 -18.65
CA GLU A 41 -7.83 -21.40 -17.84
C GLU A 41 -7.74 -21.09 -16.34
N ILE A 42 -7.16 -19.94 -15.98
CA ILE A 42 -7.07 -19.50 -14.58
C ILE A 42 -8.44 -19.09 -14.05
N TYR A 43 -9.16 -18.23 -14.78
CA TYR A 43 -10.38 -17.63 -14.27
C TYR A 43 -11.62 -18.47 -14.44
N TYR A 44 -11.72 -19.27 -15.49
CA TYR A 44 -12.92 -20.06 -15.76
C TYR A 44 -13.11 -21.21 -14.76
N ASN A 45 -14.37 -21.43 -14.37
CA ASN A 45 -14.81 -22.54 -13.53
C ASN A 45 -16.10 -23.11 -14.12
N CYS A 46 -16.12 -24.40 -14.50
CA CYS A 46 -17.28 -25.05 -15.10
C CYS A 46 -18.48 -25.21 -14.15
N ASP A 47 -18.22 -25.40 -12.85
CA ASP A 47 -19.25 -25.72 -11.85
C ASP A 47 -19.64 -24.58 -10.92
N LYS A 48 -19.00 -23.40 -11.04
CA LYS A 48 -19.14 -22.30 -10.07
C LYS A 48 -18.91 -20.95 -10.75
N ASP A 49 -19.10 -19.88 -9.97
CA ASP A 49 -18.63 -18.53 -10.34
C ASP A 49 -17.14 -18.57 -10.69
N ASN A 50 -16.74 -17.73 -11.65
CA ASN A 50 -15.36 -17.59 -12.08
C ASN A 50 -14.42 -17.37 -10.88
N PHE A 51 -13.19 -17.87 -10.98
CA PHE A 51 -12.17 -17.69 -9.96
C PHE A 51 -11.96 -16.20 -9.66
N ARG A 52 -11.92 -15.88 -8.38
CA ARG A 52 -11.66 -14.52 -7.91
C ARG A 52 -10.23 -14.44 -7.37
N HIS A 53 -9.39 -13.64 -8.01
CA HIS A 53 -8.05 -13.38 -7.52
C HIS A 53 -8.06 -12.62 -6.18
N TYR A 54 -7.05 -12.85 -5.36
CA TYR A 54 -6.87 -12.19 -4.07
C TYR A 54 -5.97 -10.95 -4.24
N TYR A 55 -6.41 -9.83 -3.71
CA TYR A 55 -5.64 -8.57 -3.72
C TYR A 55 -4.28 -8.72 -3.04
N SER A 56 -4.22 -9.48 -1.93
CA SER A 56 -2.97 -9.75 -1.21
C SER A 56 -1.92 -10.42 -2.08
N ASP A 57 -2.34 -11.32 -2.97
CA ASP A 57 -1.42 -12.06 -3.84
C ASP A 57 -0.86 -11.14 -4.93
N ILE A 58 -1.74 -10.31 -5.53
CA ILE A 58 -1.33 -9.29 -6.50
C ILE A 58 -0.34 -8.34 -5.84
N PHE A 59 -0.70 -7.74 -4.71
CA PHE A 59 0.17 -6.79 -4.01
C PHE A 59 1.52 -7.41 -3.61
N SER A 60 1.52 -8.64 -3.12
CA SER A 60 2.76 -9.35 -2.75
C SER A 60 3.65 -9.59 -3.97
N THR A 61 3.06 -10.03 -5.09
CA THR A 61 3.78 -10.25 -6.36
C THR A 61 4.39 -8.94 -6.88
N LEU A 62 3.60 -7.87 -6.91
CA LEU A 62 4.06 -6.54 -7.34
C LEU A 62 5.17 -6.00 -6.44
N SER A 63 5.08 -6.23 -5.13
CA SER A 63 6.11 -5.84 -4.17
C SER A 63 7.43 -6.57 -4.40
N LEU A 64 7.38 -7.86 -4.75
CA LEU A 64 8.56 -8.64 -5.12
C LEU A 64 9.20 -8.14 -6.42
N ILE A 65 8.39 -7.87 -7.45
CA ILE A 65 8.88 -7.31 -8.73
C ILE A 65 9.54 -5.93 -8.49
N ASN A 66 8.94 -5.08 -7.67
CA ASN A 66 9.49 -3.77 -7.34
C ASN A 66 10.80 -3.86 -6.53
N GLY A 67 10.92 -4.87 -5.68
CA GLY A 67 12.09 -5.08 -4.81
C GLY A 67 13.32 -5.64 -5.51
N ASP A 68 13.15 -6.32 -6.64
CA ASP A 68 14.23 -6.94 -7.40
C ASP A 68 14.07 -6.71 -8.92
N PRO A 69 14.83 -5.76 -9.50
CA PRO A 69 14.79 -5.46 -10.92
C PRO A 69 15.20 -6.63 -11.84
N THR A 70 15.80 -7.69 -11.29
CA THR A 70 16.16 -8.88 -12.09
C THR A 70 14.97 -9.78 -12.37
N ILE A 71 13.92 -9.68 -11.57
CA ILE A 71 12.68 -10.44 -11.73
C ILE A 71 11.81 -9.85 -12.85
N GLY A 72 11.72 -8.52 -12.91
CA GLY A 72 10.90 -7.82 -13.89
C GLY A 72 10.75 -6.33 -13.60
N SER A 73 9.79 -5.68 -14.28
CA SER A 73 9.46 -4.27 -14.12
C SER A 73 7.95 -4.06 -13.96
N LEU A 74 7.55 -3.23 -13.01
CA LEU A 74 6.16 -2.83 -12.83
C LEU A 74 5.59 -2.07 -14.02
N ASP A 75 6.42 -1.26 -14.69
CA ASP A 75 6.00 -0.49 -15.87
C ASP A 75 5.72 -1.42 -17.06
N ILE A 76 6.55 -2.44 -17.24
CA ILE A 76 6.34 -3.47 -18.26
C ILE A 76 5.07 -4.26 -17.97
N LEU A 77 4.87 -4.66 -16.71
CA LEU A 77 3.68 -5.36 -16.28
C LEU A 77 2.41 -4.53 -16.54
N ALA A 78 2.39 -3.26 -16.16
CA ALA A 78 1.27 -2.36 -16.39
C ALA A 78 0.90 -2.25 -17.88
N GLN A 79 1.91 -2.08 -18.74
CA GLN A 79 1.71 -1.99 -20.20
C GLN A 79 1.22 -3.30 -20.79
N ASN A 80 1.74 -4.44 -20.34
CA ASN A 80 1.30 -5.75 -20.81
C ASN A 80 -0.13 -6.06 -20.38
N ILE A 81 -0.51 -5.76 -19.14
CA ILE A 81 -1.89 -5.92 -18.66
C ILE A 81 -2.84 -4.97 -19.39
N GLN A 82 -2.43 -3.72 -19.66
CA GLN A 82 -3.18 -2.79 -20.50
C GLN A 82 -3.40 -3.40 -21.91
N THR A 83 -2.35 -3.92 -22.53
CA THR A 83 -2.41 -4.56 -23.85
C THR A 83 -3.37 -5.75 -23.85
N ILE A 84 -3.35 -6.57 -22.80
CA ILE A 84 -4.28 -7.68 -22.63
C ILE A 84 -5.72 -7.17 -22.51
N LYS A 85 -5.97 -6.20 -21.62
CA LYS A 85 -7.31 -5.63 -21.43
C LYS A 85 -7.91 -5.06 -22.71
N ASP A 86 -7.12 -4.29 -23.45
CA ASP A 86 -7.60 -3.60 -24.66
C ASP A 86 -7.76 -4.54 -25.86
N GLY A 87 -6.98 -5.64 -25.90
CA GLY A 87 -6.97 -6.58 -27.01
C GLY A 87 -7.69 -7.91 -26.75
N TYR A 88 -8.24 -8.11 -25.55
CA TYR A 88 -8.83 -9.40 -25.18
C TYR A 88 -9.99 -9.78 -26.08
N THR A 89 -9.93 -11.01 -26.55
CA THR A 89 -11.02 -11.69 -27.25
C THR A 89 -11.01 -13.15 -26.82
N PRO A 90 -12.16 -13.75 -26.46
CA PRO A 90 -12.26 -15.14 -26.05
C PRO A 90 -11.61 -16.11 -27.03
N LYS A 91 -10.93 -17.15 -26.51
CA LYS A 91 -10.17 -18.12 -27.32
C LYS A 91 -10.51 -19.57 -27.02
N ASN A 92 -10.81 -19.89 -25.74
CA ASN A 92 -11.18 -21.25 -25.34
C ASN A 92 -12.71 -21.40 -25.37
N ASN A 93 -13.15 -22.65 -25.56
CA ASN A 93 -14.55 -23.01 -25.45
C ASN A 93 -14.79 -23.77 -24.12
N ASP A 94 -15.98 -23.63 -23.59
CA ASP A 94 -16.48 -24.44 -22.50
C ASP A 94 -16.87 -25.85 -22.97
N GLU A 95 -17.34 -26.69 -22.04
CA GLU A 95 -17.80 -28.06 -22.33
C GLU A 95 -18.99 -28.10 -23.31
N ASN A 96 -19.73 -27.00 -23.44
CA ASN A 96 -20.87 -26.86 -24.35
C ASN A 96 -20.49 -26.28 -25.72
N GLY A 97 -19.19 -25.98 -25.92
CA GLY A 97 -18.69 -25.39 -27.15
C GLY A 97 -18.89 -23.86 -27.24
N GLN A 98 -19.29 -23.20 -26.12
CA GLN A 98 -19.42 -21.73 -26.09
C GLN A 98 -18.08 -21.09 -25.68
N LEU A 99 -17.81 -19.91 -26.25
CA LEU A 99 -16.61 -19.15 -25.92
C LEU A 99 -16.63 -18.69 -24.46
N ILE A 100 -15.51 -18.91 -23.76
CA ILE A 100 -15.31 -18.49 -22.39
C ILE A 100 -14.99 -16.99 -22.36
N ASP A 101 -15.90 -16.17 -21.85
CA ASP A 101 -15.68 -14.73 -21.70
C ASP A 101 -15.34 -14.37 -20.25
N ILE A 102 -14.11 -13.87 -20.04
CA ILE A 102 -13.57 -13.40 -18.77
C ILE A 102 -13.26 -11.89 -18.79
N SER A 103 -13.90 -11.13 -19.66
CA SER A 103 -13.66 -9.68 -19.81
C SER A 103 -13.79 -8.93 -18.48
N LYS A 104 -14.72 -9.33 -17.62
CA LYS A 104 -14.94 -8.72 -16.29
C LYS A 104 -13.78 -9.00 -15.34
N GLU A 105 -13.24 -10.20 -15.37
CA GLU A 105 -12.12 -10.63 -14.54
C GLU A 105 -10.82 -9.92 -14.97
N ILE A 106 -10.61 -9.79 -16.27
CA ILE A 106 -9.48 -9.04 -16.84
C ILE A 106 -9.55 -7.56 -16.45
N LEU A 107 -10.74 -6.95 -16.53
CA LEU A 107 -10.92 -5.57 -16.12
C LEU A 107 -10.58 -5.39 -14.64
N LYS A 108 -11.06 -6.29 -13.76
CA LYS A 108 -10.72 -6.26 -12.33
C LYS A 108 -9.22 -6.45 -12.09
N LEU A 109 -8.59 -7.39 -12.80
CA LEU A 109 -7.14 -7.61 -12.69
C LEU A 109 -6.38 -6.34 -13.08
N TYR A 110 -6.76 -5.70 -14.18
CA TYR A 110 -6.19 -4.43 -14.63
C TYR A 110 -6.33 -3.33 -13.57
N ASP A 111 -7.53 -3.13 -13.06
CA ASP A 111 -7.81 -2.07 -12.07
C ASP A 111 -7.00 -2.29 -10.78
N HIS A 112 -6.94 -3.54 -10.29
CA HIS A 112 -6.22 -3.87 -9.05
C HIS A 112 -4.72 -3.74 -9.22
N THR A 113 -4.18 -4.25 -10.34
CA THR A 113 -2.75 -4.15 -10.62
C THR A 113 -2.31 -2.69 -10.73
N ASN A 114 -3.04 -1.86 -11.49
CA ASN A 114 -2.68 -0.44 -11.63
C ASN A 114 -2.84 0.34 -10.33
N LEU A 115 -3.86 0.05 -9.52
CA LEU A 115 -4.03 0.67 -8.21
C LEU A 115 -2.85 0.36 -7.29
N ASP A 116 -2.42 -0.90 -7.25
CA ASP A 116 -1.32 -1.31 -6.38
C ASP A 116 0.03 -0.83 -6.90
N ILE A 117 0.25 -0.77 -8.22
CA ILE A 117 1.42 -0.11 -8.83
C ILE A 117 1.47 1.37 -8.43
N ALA A 118 0.35 2.07 -8.53
CA ALA A 118 0.27 3.47 -8.12
C ALA A 118 0.59 3.66 -6.62
N ARG A 119 0.12 2.77 -5.75
CA ARG A 119 0.43 2.77 -4.31
C ARG A 119 1.91 2.51 -4.04
N ILE A 120 2.49 1.51 -4.71
CA ILE A 120 3.91 1.18 -4.57
C ILE A 120 4.77 2.37 -5.03
N ASN A 121 4.48 2.96 -6.19
CA ASN A 121 5.20 4.12 -6.71
C ASN A 121 5.08 5.32 -5.78
N TYR A 122 3.89 5.61 -5.28
CA TYR A 122 3.67 6.68 -4.30
C TYR A 122 4.50 6.45 -3.03
N THR A 123 4.45 5.24 -2.48
CA THR A 123 5.22 4.88 -1.27
C THR A 123 6.72 4.98 -1.51
N THR A 124 7.20 4.51 -2.66
CA THR A 124 8.62 4.57 -3.03
C THR A 124 9.10 6.01 -3.18
N THR A 125 8.29 6.88 -3.81
CA THR A 125 8.57 8.32 -3.94
C THR A 125 8.63 8.98 -2.56
N MET A 126 7.63 8.75 -1.71
CA MET A 126 7.60 9.30 -0.35
C MET A 126 8.79 8.85 0.50
N VAL A 127 9.17 7.57 0.42
CA VAL A 127 10.36 7.04 1.10
C VAL A 127 11.63 7.66 0.54
N GLY A 128 11.71 7.86 -0.79
CA GLY A 128 12.82 8.53 -1.45
C GLY A 128 12.98 9.99 -0.99
N GLU A 129 11.88 10.73 -0.98
CA GLU A 129 11.84 12.11 -0.48
C GLU A 129 12.24 12.19 0.99
N THR A 130 11.69 11.31 1.83
CA THR A 130 12.01 11.24 3.26
C THR A 130 13.49 10.90 3.49
N LYS A 131 14.06 9.96 2.73
CA LYS A 131 15.50 9.64 2.79
C LYS A 131 16.36 10.82 2.34
N SER A 132 15.95 11.55 1.29
CA SER A 132 16.64 12.75 0.82
C SER A 132 16.60 13.86 1.89
N GLU A 133 15.45 14.08 2.51
CA GLU A 133 15.30 15.04 3.61
C GLU A 133 16.11 14.65 4.85
N LEU A 134 16.11 13.36 5.19
CA LEU A 134 16.94 12.83 6.28
C LEU A 134 18.43 13.00 5.98
N ALA A 135 18.86 12.77 4.75
CA ALA A 135 20.25 12.99 4.34
C ALA A 135 20.64 14.47 4.42
N LYS A 136 19.77 15.40 3.98
CA LYS A 136 19.98 16.86 4.13
C LYS A 136 20.04 17.25 5.61
N THR A 137 19.17 16.70 6.42
CA THR A 137 19.16 16.93 7.87
C THR A 137 20.44 16.42 8.53
N LYS A 138 20.93 15.24 8.12
CA LYS A 138 22.19 14.67 8.62
C LYS A 138 23.40 15.54 8.24
N VAL A 139 23.48 15.99 6.98
CA VAL A 139 24.53 16.94 6.55
C VAL A 139 24.43 18.27 7.28
N LEU A 140 23.21 18.72 7.56
CA LEU A 140 22.97 19.97 8.33
C LEU A 140 23.41 19.79 9.80
N VAL A 141 23.14 18.63 10.40
CA VAL A 141 23.60 18.28 11.76
C VAL A 141 25.12 18.21 11.82
N GLU A 142 25.76 17.54 10.85
CA GLU A 142 27.23 17.47 10.77
C GLU A 142 27.87 18.87 10.60
N LYS A 143 27.26 19.76 9.80
CA LYS A 143 27.68 21.16 9.68
C LYS A 143 27.45 21.95 10.94
N LEU A 144 26.35 21.67 11.70
CA LEU A 144 26.08 22.28 12.97
C LEU A 144 27.06 21.83 14.05
N GLU A 145 27.38 20.54 14.07
CA GLU A 145 28.39 19.96 15.00
C GLU A 145 29.78 20.56 14.74
N ALA A 146 30.17 20.73 13.46
CA ALA A 146 31.42 21.38 13.11
C ALA A 146 31.46 22.86 13.56
N LYS A 147 30.34 23.60 13.39
CA LYS A 147 30.20 24.99 13.86
C LYS A 147 30.18 25.11 15.38
N ILE A 148 29.58 24.15 16.07
CA ILE A 148 29.58 24.09 17.52
C ILE A 148 31.00 23.86 18.03
N LYS A 149 31.75 22.96 17.37
CA LYS A 149 33.15 22.69 17.71
C LYS A 149 34.05 23.93 17.49
N ASP A 150 33.87 24.64 16.38
CA ASP A 150 34.57 25.89 16.12
C ASP A 150 34.20 26.97 17.16
N ALA A 151 32.94 27.04 17.58
CA ALA A 151 32.47 27.94 18.62
C ALA A 151 33.01 27.56 20.01
N GLU A 152 33.10 26.25 20.31
CA GLU A 152 33.72 25.74 21.56
C GLU A 152 35.23 26.06 21.60
N ASP A 153 35.95 25.91 20.52
CA ASP A 153 37.38 26.25 20.42
C ASP A 153 37.59 27.78 20.52
N HIS A 154 36.63 28.57 19.99
CA HIS A 154 36.64 30.03 20.16
C HIS A 154 36.26 30.47 21.57
N LEU A 155 35.32 29.77 22.20
CA LEU A 155 34.88 30.02 23.60
C LEU A 155 35.90 29.58 24.64
N LYS A 156 36.73 28.60 24.36
CA LYS A 156 37.89 28.26 25.22
C LYS A 156 38.87 29.43 25.33
N ASN A 157 38.86 30.34 24.39
CA ASN A 157 39.72 31.50 24.38
C ASN A 157 39.05 32.79 24.90
N VAL A 158 37.77 32.75 25.14
CA VAL A 158 36.99 33.90 25.65
C VAL A 158 36.21 33.45 26.88
N SER A 159 36.74 33.94 28.01
CA SER A 159 36.27 33.87 29.40
C SER A 159 34.95 33.12 29.78
N ASP A 160 34.98 32.52 30.95
CA ASP A 160 33.96 31.63 31.61
C ASP A 160 32.48 32.11 31.62
N GLN A 161 32.22 33.35 31.23
CA GLN A 161 30.85 33.91 31.20
C GLN A 161 29.96 33.42 30.07
N ASN A 162 30.52 32.80 29.00
CA ASN A 162 29.72 32.34 27.86
C ASN A 162 29.29 30.87 27.96
N ILE A 163 29.79 30.10 28.93
CA ILE A 163 29.46 28.67 29.09
C ILE A 163 27.99 28.46 29.48
N GLU A 164 27.43 29.38 30.27
CA GLU A 164 26.03 29.30 30.71
C GLU A 164 25.05 29.47 29.50
N ALA A 165 25.34 30.41 28.59
CA ALA A 165 24.53 30.64 27.41
C ALA A 165 24.58 29.47 26.39
N VAL A 166 25.74 28.81 26.27
CA VAL A 166 25.89 27.62 25.40
C VAL A 166 25.14 26.40 25.96
N THR A 167 25.12 26.27 27.29
CA THR A 167 24.38 25.20 27.97
C THR A 167 22.86 25.37 27.78
N GLU A 168 22.38 26.61 27.81
CA GLU A 168 20.96 26.93 27.57
C GLU A 168 20.57 26.66 26.08
N MET A 169 21.41 27.02 25.14
CA MET A 169 21.22 26.76 23.73
C MET A 169 21.16 25.25 23.39
N ALA A 170 22.00 24.44 24.01
CA ALA A 170 22.00 22.99 23.88
C ALA A 170 20.71 22.36 24.45
N LYS A 171 20.13 22.97 25.49
CA LYS A 171 18.86 22.55 26.10
C LYS A 171 17.67 22.82 25.16
N ASP A 172 17.66 23.95 24.51
CA ASP A 172 16.60 24.32 23.55
C ASP A 172 16.61 23.46 22.29
N ILE A 173 17.80 23.11 21.76
CA ILE A 173 17.94 22.18 20.64
C ILE A 173 17.39 20.78 21.01
N LYS A 174 17.65 20.33 22.23
CA LYS A 174 17.14 19.04 22.72
C LYS A 174 15.62 19.03 22.91
N ASN A 175 15.05 20.19 23.31
CA ASN A 175 13.61 20.36 23.43
C ASN A 175 12.96 20.41 22.05
N SER A 176 13.55 21.13 21.09
CA SER A 176 13.09 21.17 19.69
C SER A 176 13.14 19.79 18.99
N GLN A 177 14.15 18.96 19.29
CA GLN A 177 14.21 17.57 18.83
C GLN A 177 13.10 16.69 19.42
N LYS A 178 12.74 16.91 20.69
CA LYS A 178 11.60 16.22 21.32
C LYS A 178 10.28 16.60 20.66
N ASP A 179 10.10 17.87 20.31
CA ASP A 179 8.87 18.34 19.68
C ASP A 179 8.74 17.80 18.26
N MET A 180 9.84 17.76 17.48
CA MET A 180 9.88 17.12 16.17
C MET A 180 9.57 15.61 16.21
N GLN A 181 10.04 14.89 17.23
CA GLN A 181 9.67 13.47 17.42
C GLN A 181 8.19 13.30 17.76
N LYS A 182 7.58 14.21 18.53
CA LYS A 182 6.15 14.18 18.84
C LYS A 182 5.30 14.41 17.58
N ASP A 183 5.66 15.38 16.75
CA ASP A 183 4.98 15.66 15.50
C ASP A 183 5.01 14.44 14.56
N TYR A 184 6.15 13.74 14.50
CA TYR A 184 6.30 12.54 13.68
C TYR A 184 5.41 11.37 14.18
N ILE A 185 5.34 11.17 15.49
CA ILE A 185 4.48 10.13 16.10
C ILE A 185 3.00 10.47 15.87
N THR A 186 2.63 11.75 15.93
CA THR A 186 1.27 12.21 15.68
C THR A 186 0.85 11.95 14.23
N ILE A 187 1.70 12.28 13.26
CA ILE A 187 1.46 12.03 11.83
C ILE A 187 1.31 10.52 11.57
N LEU A 188 2.19 9.70 12.16
CA LEU A 188 2.13 8.24 12.03
C LEU A 188 0.84 7.66 12.62
N GLY A 189 0.39 8.21 13.76
CA GLY A 189 -0.86 7.82 14.41
C GLY A 189 -2.10 8.14 13.56
N ILE A 190 -2.15 9.33 12.97
CA ILE A 190 -3.22 9.73 12.05
C ILE A 190 -3.24 8.82 10.81
N PHE A 191 -2.07 8.51 10.24
CA PHE A 191 -1.97 7.64 9.08
C PHE A 191 -2.43 6.21 9.39
N ALA A 192 -2.01 5.66 10.53
CA ALA A 192 -2.47 4.36 11.01
C ALA A 192 -4.00 4.35 11.25
N ALA A 193 -4.55 5.43 11.81
CA ALA A 193 -5.98 5.58 12.03
C ALA A 193 -6.77 5.58 10.71
N ILE A 194 -6.29 6.28 9.70
CA ILE A 194 -6.90 6.34 8.37
C ILE A 194 -6.88 4.95 7.72
N ILE A 195 -5.74 4.23 7.78
CA ILE A 195 -5.63 2.88 7.23
C ILE A 195 -6.59 1.92 7.94
N LEU A 196 -6.64 1.96 9.28
CA LEU A 196 -7.56 1.12 10.06
C LEU A 196 -9.04 1.42 9.73
N ALA A 197 -9.40 2.70 9.61
CA ALA A 197 -10.75 3.11 9.22
C ALA A 197 -11.11 2.62 7.81
N PHE A 198 -10.20 2.76 6.85
CA PHE A 198 -10.40 2.29 5.47
C PHE A 198 -10.52 0.76 5.40
N THR A 199 -9.62 0.04 6.08
CA THR A 199 -9.61 -1.43 6.08
C THR A 199 -10.86 -1.99 6.76
N GLY A 200 -11.29 -1.37 7.87
CA GLY A 200 -12.53 -1.72 8.55
C GLY A 200 -13.77 -1.49 7.69
N GLN A 201 -13.82 -0.37 6.98
CA GLN A 201 -14.94 -0.03 6.07
C GLN A 201 -15.02 -1.00 4.88
N PHE A 202 -13.89 -1.47 4.36
CA PHE A 202 -13.84 -2.46 3.28
C PHE A 202 -14.31 -3.84 3.73
N ALA A 203 -13.84 -4.32 4.88
CA ALA A 203 -14.26 -5.59 5.47
C ALA A 203 -15.76 -5.60 5.78
N PHE A 204 -16.29 -4.49 6.28
CA PHE A 204 -17.70 -4.30 6.56
C PHE A 204 -18.57 -4.33 5.30
N SER A 205 -18.17 -3.59 4.25
CA SER A 205 -18.90 -3.54 2.98
C SER A 205 -18.95 -4.92 2.31
N SER A 206 -17.85 -5.68 2.33
CA SER A 206 -17.80 -7.03 1.78
C SER A 206 -18.74 -8.00 2.53
N SER A 207 -18.75 -7.95 3.87
CA SER A 207 -19.60 -8.81 4.70
C SER A 207 -21.09 -8.55 4.53
N ILE A 208 -21.50 -7.28 4.30
CA ILE A 208 -22.91 -6.95 4.01
C ILE A 208 -23.32 -7.48 2.64
N LEU A 209 -22.46 -7.28 1.61
CA LEU A 209 -22.74 -7.72 0.24
C LEU A 209 -22.89 -9.24 0.12
N GLU A 210 -22.08 -10.02 0.84
CA GLU A 210 -22.18 -11.49 0.85
C GLU A 210 -23.48 -12.00 1.47
N ASN A 211 -24.07 -11.29 2.42
CA ASN A 211 -25.23 -11.75 3.19
C ASN A 211 -26.58 -11.16 2.76
N ILE A 212 -26.61 -10.29 1.73
CA ILE A 212 -27.83 -9.66 1.21
C ILE A 212 -28.88 -10.69 0.74
N GLY A 213 -28.43 -11.84 0.20
CA GLY A 213 -29.33 -12.86 -0.35
C GLY A 213 -30.01 -13.80 0.66
N SER A 214 -29.53 -13.88 1.89
CA SER A 214 -29.95 -14.89 2.88
C SER A 214 -30.55 -14.37 4.18
N SER A 215 -30.53 -13.06 4.41
CA SER A 215 -30.94 -12.46 5.69
C SER A 215 -32.09 -11.48 5.55
N THR A 216 -32.98 -11.48 6.54
CA THR A 216 -34.06 -10.48 6.64
C THR A 216 -33.47 -9.08 6.76
N ALA A 217 -33.90 -8.14 5.93
CA ALA A 217 -33.38 -6.76 5.85
C ALA A 217 -33.24 -6.07 7.23
N TYR A 218 -34.12 -6.32 8.16
CA TYR A 218 -34.07 -5.82 9.53
C TYR A 218 -32.80 -6.30 10.29
N ARG A 219 -32.41 -7.58 10.17
CA ARG A 219 -31.21 -8.10 10.85
C ARG A 219 -29.94 -7.51 10.28
N LEU A 220 -29.88 -7.30 8.97
CA LEU A 220 -28.76 -6.66 8.26
C LEU A 220 -28.56 -5.22 8.73
N VAL A 221 -29.66 -4.44 8.80
CA VAL A 221 -29.63 -3.05 9.31
C VAL A 221 -29.16 -3.00 10.76
N LEU A 222 -29.65 -3.91 11.61
CA LEU A 222 -29.28 -3.95 13.03
C LEU A 222 -27.80 -4.29 13.23
N ILE A 223 -27.26 -5.26 12.49
CA ILE A 223 -25.83 -5.62 12.53
C ILE A 223 -24.98 -4.45 12.01
N ALA A 224 -25.39 -3.82 10.91
CA ALA A 224 -24.72 -2.65 10.34
C ALA A 224 -24.64 -1.50 11.37
N LEU A 225 -25.72 -1.28 12.11
CA LEU A 225 -25.81 -0.22 13.12
C LEU A 225 -24.90 -0.51 14.33
N ILE A 226 -24.85 -1.77 14.80
CA ILE A 226 -23.96 -2.20 15.90
C ILE A 226 -22.49 -2.05 15.50
N ILE A 227 -22.11 -2.53 14.33
CA ILE A 227 -20.74 -2.45 13.83
C ILE A 227 -20.33 -0.99 13.60
N GLY A 228 -21.22 -0.17 13.03
CA GLY A 228 -21.01 1.27 12.87
C GLY A 228 -20.77 1.98 14.21
N LEU A 229 -21.51 1.60 15.26
CA LEU A 229 -21.37 2.15 16.60
C LEU A 229 -20.04 1.73 17.26
N VAL A 230 -19.61 0.49 17.07
CA VAL A 230 -18.30 0.01 17.53
C VAL A 230 -17.16 0.76 16.83
N PHE A 231 -17.24 0.94 15.50
CA PHE A 231 -16.25 1.71 14.73
C PHE A 231 -16.21 3.18 15.15
N PHE A 232 -17.34 3.81 15.34
CA PHE A 232 -17.43 5.18 15.83
C PHE A 232 -16.76 5.34 17.20
N ASN A 233 -17.01 4.37 18.10
CA ASN A 233 -16.40 4.35 19.43
C ASN A 233 -14.86 4.18 19.35
N LEU A 234 -14.39 3.31 18.45
CA LEU A 234 -12.96 3.07 18.22
C LEU A 234 -12.25 4.32 17.66
N ILE A 235 -12.86 5.00 16.71
CA ILE A 235 -12.38 6.29 16.16
C ILE A 235 -12.36 7.37 17.25
N TRP A 236 -13.41 7.43 18.07
CA TRP A 236 -13.50 8.37 19.19
C TRP A 236 -12.37 8.18 20.21
N VAL A 237 -12.13 6.93 20.63
CA VAL A 237 -11.02 6.58 21.55
C VAL A 237 -9.67 6.96 20.94
N LEU A 238 -9.49 6.72 19.63
CA LEU A 238 -8.26 7.06 18.92
C LEU A 238 -8.03 8.58 18.85
N ILE A 239 -9.08 9.35 18.56
CA ILE A 239 -9.05 10.82 18.58
C ILE A 239 -8.77 11.35 19.98
N ASP A 240 -9.38 10.76 20.99
CA ASP A 240 -9.18 11.15 22.40
C ASP A 240 -7.75 10.84 22.87
N PHE A 241 -7.19 9.68 22.46
CA PHE A 241 -5.79 9.33 22.68
C PHE A 241 -4.82 10.33 22.00
N ILE A 242 -5.10 10.70 20.74
CA ILE A 242 -4.31 11.71 20.02
C ILE A 242 -4.42 13.07 20.74
N ARG A 243 -5.61 13.45 21.16
CA ARG A 243 -5.86 14.69 21.92
C ARG A 243 -5.14 14.70 23.28
N GLU A 244 -5.11 13.57 23.99
CA GLU A 244 -4.40 13.44 25.26
C GLU A 244 -2.89 13.56 25.07
N ILE A 245 -2.33 12.97 24.00
CA ILE A 245 -0.91 13.13 23.64
C ILE A 245 -0.60 14.58 23.28
N CYS A 246 -1.43 15.23 22.46
CA CYS A 246 -1.25 16.64 22.08
C CYS A 246 -1.55 17.62 23.23
N GLY A 247 -2.46 17.28 24.14
CA GLY A 247 -2.90 18.16 25.24
C GLY A 247 -1.99 18.13 26.48
N LYS A 248 -1.21 17.08 26.66
CA LYS A 248 -0.31 16.96 27.83
C LYS A 248 0.89 17.92 27.81
N ASP A 249 1.19 18.53 26.65
CA ASP A 249 2.34 19.42 26.51
C ASP A 249 2.02 20.92 26.56
N ILE A 250 0.76 21.30 26.76
CA ILE A 250 0.37 22.73 26.85
C ILE A 250 0.27 23.21 28.32
N SER A 251 0.47 22.33 29.28
CA SER A 251 0.29 22.66 30.74
C SER A 251 1.57 22.57 31.56
N THR A 252 2.75 22.68 30.97
CA THR A 252 4.03 22.90 31.63
C THR A 252 4.77 24.05 31.00
#